data_650e3e200132374c6a04fa1c1cbc4301
#
_entry.id   650e3e200132374c6a04fa1c1cbc4301
#
_cell.length_a   1.000
_cell.length_b   1.000
_cell.length_c   1.000
_cell.angle_alpha   90.00
_cell.angle_beta   90.00
_cell.angle_gamma   90.00
#
_symmetry.space_group_name_H-M   'P 1'
#
loop_
_entity.id
_entity.type
_entity.pdbx_description
1 polymer ?
#
loop_
_entity_poly.entity_id
_entity_poly.type
_entity_poly.pdbx_seq_one_letter_code
_entity_poly.pdbx_strand_id
1 'polypeptide(L)'
;MRRQTVSSCVALAGVLAALSAVALAKAQGAREVALIVTGGTVVTMDSTRRLLSPGAVAIDGDRIVGVGTPDEIGRAFSSKHVLDSTGKVVLPGLVNTHCHAPMVLYRGLADDLALMEWLEKYLFPAEAKTVSAEMVRVGTRLAALEMIQSGTTTFTDMYYFEEEIGNATKAAGLRAVLGQTIIRFPVADAKTPEDELSRTEAFIKTFKGDPLITPAVAPHSAYTLDKRTLLASRDLALKHDVPLLIHLAETEDEVRIIKEQAGLTPTGYLESIGFWTPRTLAAHGVWVTDEDIAVLKRRGVGVSHNPESNMKLASGTAPVPKYLAAGVALGLGTDGAASNNDLDMFEAMRQAAFLHKLQSRDPRVVPAATALEMATLGGARALGMEREIGSLETGKRADLIVVGMRRARQTPRYDALSHLVYATHGDDVETTIVNGQVLMHQRQVRTLDEAAVLREAEAFAVRVRAAVAR
;
A
#
# COMPACT_ATOMS: atom_id res chain seq x y z
N MET A 1 45.04 -60.70 9.59
CA MET A 1 43.69 -60.61 10.17
C MET A 1 43.65 -59.52 11.22
N ARG A 2 43.23 -58.30 10.94
CA ARG A 2 42.82 -57.26 11.87
C ARG A 2 42.65 -55.94 11.09
N ARG A 3 41.58 -55.80 10.28
CA ARG A 3 41.07 -54.51 9.74
C ARG A 3 39.60 -54.68 9.23
N GLN A 4 38.65 -55.05 10.08
CA GLN A 4 37.23 -55.05 9.68
C GLN A 4 36.23 -54.73 10.81
N THR A 5 36.68 -54.32 11.97
CA THR A 5 35.76 -54.08 13.09
C THR A 5 35.51 -52.64 13.48
N VAL A 6 36.12 -51.62 12.80
CA VAL A 6 35.94 -50.21 13.15
C VAL A 6 34.84 -49.53 12.30
N SER A 7 34.51 -50.06 11.11
CA SER A 7 33.56 -49.40 10.20
C SER A 7 32.07 -49.56 10.60
N SER A 8 31.74 -50.63 11.37
CA SER A 8 30.35 -50.93 11.72
C SER A 8 29.84 -50.13 12.94
N CYS A 9 30.73 -49.71 13.85
CA CYS A 9 30.33 -48.93 15.00
C CYS A 9 30.02 -47.46 14.73
N VAL A 10 30.65 -46.86 13.68
CA VAL A 10 30.41 -45.45 13.32
C VAL A 10 29.07 -45.31 12.60
N ALA A 11 28.67 -46.31 11.78
CA ALA A 11 27.39 -46.27 11.08
C ALA A 11 26.21 -46.41 12.06
N LEU A 12 26.35 -47.24 13.13
CA LEU A 12 25.29 -47.44 14.13
C LEU A 12 25.10 -46.21 15.03
N ALA A 13 26.17 -45.50 15.38
CA ALA A 13 26.10 -44.28 16.19
C ALA A 13 25.45 -43.14 15.40
N GLY A 14 25.68 -43.02 14.08
CA GLY A 14 25.03 -42.01 13.22
C GLY A 14 23.51 -42.23 13.06
N VAL A 15 23.08 -43.50 12.93
CA VAL A 15 21.64 -43.83 12.83
C VAL A 15 20.92 -43.62 14.15
N LEU A 16 21.55 -43.96 15.28
CA LEU A 16 20.97 -43.72 16.62
C LEU A 16 20.88 -42.21 16.97
N ALA A 17 21.86 -41.40 16.55
CA ALA A 17 21.81 -39.94 16.70
C ALA A 17 20.74 -39.30 15.81
N ALA A 18 20.56 -39.76 14.58
CA ALA A 18 19.51 -39.30 13.69
C ALA A 18 18.10 -39.73 14.18
N LEU A 19 17.94 -40.97 14.67
CA LEU A 19 16.70 -41.43 15.28
C LEU A 19 16.36 -40.70 16.57
N SER A 20 17.38 -40.37 17.39
CA SER A 20 17.19 -39.57 18.62
C SER A 20 16.82 -38.11 18.30
N ALA A 21 17.38 -37.48 17.27
CA ALA A 21 17.03 -36.16 16.83
C ALA A 21 15.60 -36.09 16.27
N VAL A 22 15.18 -37.12 15.51
CA VAL A 22 13.80 -37.25 15.00
C VAL A 22 12.81 -37.57 16.16
N ALA A 23 13.21 -38.34 17.15
CA ALA A 23 12.40 -38.63 18.33
C ALA A 23 12.29 -37.41 19.26
N LEU A 24 13.34 -36.62 19.45
CA LEU A 24 13.28 -35.35 20.18
C LEU A 24 12.40 -34.30 19.47
N ALA A 25 12.41 -34.24 18.15
CA ALA A 25 11.51 -33.37 17.39
C ALA A 25 10.03 -33.79 17.49
N LYS A 26 9.75 -35.10 17.72
CA LYS A 26 8.40 -35.62 17.98
C LYS A 26 7.91 -35.42 19.42
N ALA A 27 8.79 -35.09 20.35
CA ALA A 27 8.47 -34.91 21.77
C ALA A 27 8.24 -33.44 22.18
N GLN A 28 8.49 -32.48 21.29
CA GLN A 28 8.09 -31.10 21.48
C GLN A 28 6.63 -30.97 21.07
N GLY A 29 5.72 -30.73 22.02
CA GLY A 29 4.33 -30.37 21.70
C GLY A 29 4.25 -29.15 20.78
N ALA A 30 3.14 -29.01 20.06
CA ALA A 30 2.93 -27.88 19.17
C ALA A 30 3.20 -26.53 19.89
N ARG A 31 4.01 -25.66 19.30
CA ARG A 31 4.32 -24.34 19.86
C ARG A 31 3.05 -23.49 19.96
N GLU A 32 2.74 -22.97 21.16
CA GLU A 32 1.62 -22.05 21.33
C GLU A 32 1.95 -20.69 20.64
N VAL A 33 1.00 -20.19 19.83
CA VAL A 33 1.10 -18.92 19.08
C VAL A 33 -0.14 -18.07 19.34
N ALA A 34 -0.04 -16.77 19.06
CA ALA A 34 -1.10 -15.81 19.36
C ALA A 34 -2.38 -16.07 18.56
N LEU A 35 -2.29 -16.43 17.29
CA LEU A 35 -3.44 -16.57 16.40
C LEU A 35 -3.16 -17.58 15.29
N ILE A 36 -4.17 -18.38 14.92
CA ILE A 36 -4.16 -19.21 13.70
C ILE A 36 -5.39 -18.85 12.86
N VAL A 37 -5.18 -18.54 11.57
CA VAL A 37 -6.24 -18.40 10.56
C VAL A 37 -6.22 -19.67 9.71
N THR A 38 -7.33 -20.40 9.59
CA THR A 38 -7.33 -21.74 8.98
C THR A 38 -8.63 -22.06 8.22
N GLY A 39 -8.57 -23.04 7.32
CA GLY A 39 -9.73 -23.64 6.66
C GLY A 39 -10.10 -23.04 5.30
N GLY A 40 -9.63 -21.85 4.98
CA GLY A 40 -9.88 -21.16 3.70
C GLY A 40 -8.88 -21.50 2.59
N THR A 41 -9.05 -20.85 1.45
CA THR A 41 -8.03 -20.81 0.39
C THR A 41 -7.02 -19.72 0.71
N VAL A 42 -5.77 -20.08 0.99
CA VAL A 42 -4.69 -19.12 1.26
C VAL A 42 -3.98 -18.80 -0.06
N VAL A 43 -4.05 -17.54 -0.48
CA VAL A 43 -3.31 -16.97 -1.62
C VAL A 43 -2.04 -16.34 -1.05
N THR A 44 -0.89 -16.98 -1.22
CA THR A 44 0.33 -16.57 -0.52
C THR A 44 1.00 -15.33 -1.11
N MET A 45 0.87 -15.11 -2.41
CA MET A 45 1.62 -14.10 -3.18
C MET A 45 3.15 -14.21 -3.01
N ASP A 46 3.66 -15.34 -2.54
CA ASP A 46 5.09 -15.63 -2.49
C ASP A 46 5.70 -15.81 -3.89
N SER A 47 7.01 -16.03 -3.98
CA SER A 47 7.73 -16.19 -5.25
C SER A 47 7.22 -17.34 -6.10
N THR A 48 6.59 -18.34 -5.51
CA THR A 48 6.01 -19.52 -6.19
C THR A 48 4.49 -19.41 -6.39
N ARG A 49 3.86 -18.33 -5.92
CA ARG A 49 2.42 -18.04 -6.07
C ARG A 49 1.53 -19.19 -5.57
N ARG A 50 1.87 -19.80 -4.43
CA ARG A 50 1.12 -20.93 -3.89
C ARG A 50 -0.33 -20.56 -3.57
N LEU A 51 -1.23 -21.50 -3.93
CA LEU A 51 -2.62 -21.52 -3.52
C LEU A 51 -2.82 -22.77 -2.64
N LEU A 52 -3.07 -22.56 -1.35
CA LEU A 52 -3.29 -23.66 -0.39
C LEU A 52 -4.78 -23.74 -0.09
N SER A 53 -5.44 -24.86 -0.45
CA SER A 53 -6.87 -25.04 -0.27
C SER A 53 -7.19 -26.47 0.21
N PRO A 54 -7.51 -26.67 1.50
CA PRO A 54 -7.48 -25.68 2.57
C PRO A 54 -6.07 -25.27 2.96
N GLY A 55 -5.91 -24.02 3.42
CA GLY A 55 -4.67 -23.47 3.93
C GLY A 55 -4.80 -22.92 5.33
N ALA A 56 -3.67 -22.63 5.98
CA ALA A 56 -3.59 -22.00 7.28
C ALA A 56 -2.37 -21.09 7.41
N VAL A 57 -2.51 -20.07 8.27
CA VAL A 57 -1.46 -19.10 8.63
C VAL A 57 -1.38 -19.02 10.14
N ALA A 58 -0.19 -19.28 10.71
CA ALA A 58 0.12 -19.12 12.14
C ALA A 58 0.81 -17.76 12.37
N ILE A 59 0.35 -17.03 13.37
CA ILE A 59 0.79 -15.67 13.71
C ILE A 59 1.21 -15.65 15.17
N ASP A 60 2.39 -15.06 15.43
CA ASP A 60 2.88 -14.86 16.79
C ASP A 60 3.47 -13.45 16.93
N GLY A 61 2.93 -12.66 17.85
CA GLY A 61 3.21 -11.24 17.92
C GLY A 61 2.84 -10.54 16.62
N ASP A 62 3.78 -9.82 16.04
CA ASP A 62 3.61 -9.04 14.80
C ASP A 62 4.01 -9.81 13.53
N ARG A 63 4.37 -11.12 13.64
CA ARG A 63 4.95 -11.90 12.55
C ARG A 63 4.15 -13.14 12.18
N ILE A 64 4.19 -13.46 10.89
CA ILE A 64 3.81 -14.77 10.39
C ILE A 64 4.90 -15.77 10.80
N VAL A 65 4.54 -16.84 11.48
CA VAL A 65 5.48 -17.89 11.93
C VAL A 65 5.31 -19.21 11.20
N GLY A 66 4.21 -19.35 10.42
CA GLY A 66 3.98 -20.53 9.59
C GLY A 66 2.89 -20.30 8.55
N VAL A 67 3.08 -20.88 7.34
CA VAL A 67 2.08 -20.90 6.25
C VAL A 67 2.12 -22.27 5.61
N GLY A 68 1.00 -22.99 5.63
CA GLY A 68 0.92 -24.37 5.12
C GLY A 68 -0.51 -24.88 5.07
N THR A 69 -0.66 -26.20 4.96
CA THR A 69 -1.96 -26.86 5.15
C THR A 69 -2.37 -26.81 6.63
N PRO A 70 -3.67 -26.96 6.97
CA PRO A 70 -4.11 -27.03 8.36
C PRO A 70 -3.39 -28.11 9.17
N ASP A 71 -3.09 -29.27 8.55
CA ASP A 71 -2.37 -30.38 9.21
C ASP A 71 -0.91 -30.04 9.50
N GLU A 72 -0.23 -29.35 8.57
CA GLU A 72 1.16 -28.91 8.78
C GLU A 72 1.24 -27.88 9.90
N ILE A 73 0.34 -26.90 9.86
CA ILE A 73 0.27 -25.85 10.90
C ILE A 73 -0.13 -26.46 12.24
N GLY A 74 -1.15 -27.33 12.31
CA GLY A 74 -1.61 -27.95 13.54
C GLY A 74 -0.61 -28.91 14.20
N ARG A 75 0.34 -29.48 13.43
CA ARG A 75 1.46 -30.25 13.98
C ARG A 75 2.55 -29.39 14.60
N ALA A 76 2.76 -28.19 14.05
CA ALA A 76 3.83 -27.28 14.48
C ALA A 76 3.37 -26.26 15.52
N PHE A 77 2.11 -25.84 15.45
CA PHE A 77 1.56 -24.73 16.23
C PHE A 77 0.19 -25.06 16.82
N SER A 78 -0.10 -24.46 17.99
CA SER A 78 -1.42 -24.46 18.63
C SER A 78 -1.77 -23.02 19.03
N SER A 79 -3.07 -22.69 19.10
CA SER A 79 -3.53 -21.39 19.58
C SER A 79 -4.87 -21.50 20.28
N LYS A 80 -5.08 -20.64 21.30
CA LYS A 80 -6.41 -20.43 21.92
C LYS A 80 -7.32 -19.57 21.06
N HIS A 81 -6.75 -18.84 20.08
CA HIS A 81 -7.48 -17.99 19.15
C HIS A 81 -7.33 -18.55 17.74
N VAL A 82 -8.41 -19.11 17.23
CA VAL A 82 -8.48 -19.68 15.88
C VAL A 82 -9.58 -18.95 15.10
N LEU A 83 -9.21 -18.36 13.96
CA LEU A 83 -10.16 -17.77 13.03
C LEU A 83 -10.46 -18.78 11.91
N ASP A 84 -11.71 -19.24 11.87
CA ASP A 84 -12.20 -20.10 10.79
C ASP A 84 -12.45 -19.28 9.52
N SER A 85 -11.72 -19.61 8.47
CA SER A 85 -11.84 -19.04 7.13
C SER A 85 -12.43 -20.01 6.10
N THR A 86 -13.10 -21.08 6.54
CA THR A 86 -13.70 -22.08 5.67
C THR A 86 -14.65 -21.44 4.64
N GLY A 87 -14.40 -21.72 3.35
CA GLY A 87 -15.17 -21.15 2.24
C GLY A 87 -14.81 -19.70 1.88
N LYS A 88 -13.78 -19.12 2.53
CA LYS A 88 -13.26 -17.76 2.30
C LYS A 88 -11.87 -17.81 1.65
N VAL A 89 -11.35 -16.65 1.26
CA VAL A 89 -9.98 -16.49 0.79
C VAL A 89 -9.19 -15.67 1.81
N VAL A 90 -8.00 -16.15 2.15
CA VAL A 90 -7.01 -15.46 2.98
C VAL A 90 -5.89 -15.00 2.07
N LEU A 91 -5.54 -13.72 2.10
CA LEU A 91 -4.48 -13.15 1.25
C LEU A 91 -3.73 -12.06 2.01
N PRO A 92 -2.55 -11.63 1.52
CA PRO A 92 -1.86 -10.47 2.09
C PRO A 92 -2.78 -9.27 2.11
N GLY A 93 -2.63 -8.42 3.10
CA GLY A 93 -3.30 -7.13 3.12
C GLY A 93 -2.95 -6.28 1.91
N LEU A 94 -3.91 -5.50 1.43
CA LEU A 94 -3.72 -4.66 0.26
C LEU A 94 -2.82 -3.47 0.59
N VAL A 95 -1.99 -3.08 -0.38
CA VAL A 95 -1.01 -2.00 -0.28
C VAL A 95 -1.41 -0.89 -1.23
N ASN A 96 -1.96 0.19 -0.68
CA ASN A 96 -2.29 1.41 -1.40
C ASN A 96 -1.03 2.29 -1.49
N THR A 97 -0.42 2.35 -2.66
CA THR A 97 0.88 3.02 -2.82
C THR A 97 0.80 4.54 -2.99
N HIS A 98 -0.39 5.11 -3.09
CA HIS A 98 -0.58 6.56 -3.14
C HIS A 98 -2.00 6.96 -2.76
N CYS A 99 -2.14 7.82 -1.77
CA CYS A 99 -3.38 8.52 -1.46
C CYS A 99 -3.11 9.85 -0.75
N HIS A 100 -4.21 10.57 -0.47
CA HIS A 100 -4.27 11.78 0.35
C HIS A 100 -5.40 11.54 1.36
N ALA A 101 -5.11 10.78 2.41
CA ALA A 101 -6.12 10.23 3.31
C ALA A 101 -7.11 11.27 3.88
N PRO A 102 -6.67 12.47 4.37
CA PRO A 102 -7.60 13.47 4.88
C PRO A 102 -8.60 14.01 3.86
N MET A 103 -8.29 13.91 2.55
CA MET A 103 -9.14 14.43 1.46
C MET A 103 -10.44 13.65 1.27
N VAL A 104 -10.67 12.56 2.00
CA VAL A 104 -12.00 11.90 2.07
C VAL A 104 -13.12 12.87 2.49
N LEU A 105 -12.77 13.96 3.20
CA LEU A 105 -13.72 15.03 3.56
C LEU A 105 -14.10 15.95 2.40
N TYR A 106 -13.41 15.85 1.26
CA TYR A 106 -13.72 16.58 0.01
C TYR A 106 -14.33 15.68 -1.06
N ARG A 107 -14.65 14.43 -0.74
CA ARG A 107 -15.29 13.46 -1.63
C ARG A 107 -16.56 14.03 -2.25
N GLY A 108 -16.63 14.08 -3.59
CA GLY A 108 -17.79 14.60 -4.31
C GLY A 108 -17.99 16.12 -4.19
N LEU A 109 -16.97 16.87 -3.73
CA LEU A 109 -17.06 18.33 -3.61
C LEU A 109 -17.11 19.02 -4.98
N ALA A 110 -16.36 18.50 -5.96
CA ALA A 110 -16.30 19.02 -7.31
C ALA A 110 -15.90 17.88 -8.26
N ASP A 111 -16.85 17.35 -9.00
CA ASP A 111 -16.67 16.26 -9.94
C ASP A 111 -16.72 16.77 -11.40
N ASP A 112 -16.29 15.92 -12.36
CA ASP A 112 -16.39 16.13 -13.79
C ASP A 112 -15.63 17.37 -14.33
N LEU A 113 -14.42 17.61 -13.79
CA LEU A 113 -13.55 18.73 -14.10
C LEU A 113 -12.14 18.25 -14.51
N ALA A 114 -11.47 19.02 -15.40
CA ALA A 114 -10.05 18.82 -15.66
C ALA A 114 -9.20 19.16 -14.43
N LEU A 115 -8.04 18.47 -14.26
CA LEU A 115 -7.20 18.59 -13.06
C LEU A 115 -6.90 20.03 -12.65
N MET A 116 -6.39 20.87 -13.56
CA MET A 116 -6.02 22.24 -13.23
C MET A 116 -7.22 23.11 -12.84
N GLU A 117 -8.36 22.92 -13.52
CA GLU A 117 -9.60 23.61 -13.14
C GLU A 117 -10.12 23.16 -11.77
N TRP A 118 -10.09 21.86 -11.50
CA TRP A 118 -10.46 21.28 -10.23
C TRP A 118 -9.57 21.79 -9.08
N LEU A 119 -8.25 21.79 -9.27
CA LEU A 119 -7.29 22.29 -8.28
C LEU A 119 -7.47 23.77 -7.99
N GLU A 120 -7.45 24.62 -9.03
CA GLU A 120 -7.38 26.08 -8.86
C GLU A 120 -8.71 26.71 -8.43
N LYS A 121 -9.84 26.20 -8.95
CA LYS A 121 -11.14 26.81 -8.67
C LYS A 121 -11.88 26.23 -7.49
N TYR A 122 -11.60 24.97 -7.14
CA TYR A 122 -12.39 24.27 -6.11
C TYR A 122 -11.52 23.76 -4.96
N LEU A 123 -10.51 22.91 -5.23
CA LEU A 123 -9.78 22.24 -4.17
C LEU A 123 -8.89 23.19 -3.36
N PHE A 124 -7.96 23.90 -3.99
CA PHE A 124 -7.08 24.83 -3.27
C PHE A 124 -7.85 25.92 -2.50
N PRO A 125 -8.93 26.54 -3.03
CA PRO A 125 -9.77 27.44 -2.25
C PRO A 125 -10.49 26.78 -1.07
N ALA A 126 -10.91 25.51 -1.19
CA ALA A 126 -11.50 24.77 -0.10
C ALA A 126 -10.44 24.46 0.98
N GLU A 127 -9.29 23.95 0.57
CA GLU A 127 -8.16 23.64 1.46
C GLU A 127 -7.68 24.87 2.21
N ALA A 128 -7.45 25.99 1.52
CA ALA A 128 -7.01 27.25 2.15
C ALA A 128 -7.94 27.73 3.27
N LYS A 129 -9.22 27.36 3.23
CA LYS A 129 -10.23 27.77 4.23
C LYS A 129 -10.48 26.72 5.31
N THR A 130 -10.20 25.45 5.06
CA THR A 130 -10.70 24.36 5.92
C THR A 130 -9.62 23.40 6.41
N VAL A 131 -8.45 23.33 5.77
CA VAL A 131 -7.35 22.48 6.25
C VAL A 131 -6.83 22.98 7.59
N SER A 132 -6.76 22.09 8.53
CA SER A 132 -6.27 22.30 9.90
C SER A 132 -5.88 20.95 10.50
N ALA A 133 -5.15 20.95 11.60
CA ALA A 133 -4.82 19.73 12.35
C ALA A 133 -6.09 18.92 12.71
N GLU A 134 -7.20 19.59 13.05
CA GLU A 134 -8.49 18.94 13.32
C GLU A 134 -9.06 18.26 12.07
N MET A 135 -9.09 18.97 10.92
CA MET A 135 -9.55 18.44 9.65
C MET A 135 -8.77 17.20 9.26
N VAL A 136 -7.44 17.29 9.33
CA VAL A 136 -6.54 16.18 8.95
C VAL A 136 -6.77 14.98 9.85
N ARG A 137 -6.89 15.16 11.15
CA ARG A 137 -7.19 14.08 12.10
C ARG A 137 -8.56 13.42 11.83
N VAL A 138 -9.61 14.21 11.61
CA VAL A 138 -10.96 13.70 11.33
C VAL A 138 -10.99 12.96 10.00
N GLY A 139 -10.42 13.54 8.94
CA GLY A 139 -10.35 12.91 7.62
C GLY A 139 -9.53 11.63 7.63
N THR A 140 -8.37 11.62 8.29
CA THR A 140 -7.55 10.40 8.40
C THR A 140 -8.27 9.28 9.13
N ARG A 141 -9.04 9.58 10.19
CA ARG A 141 -9.84 8.57 10.90
C ARG A 141 -10.93 7.97 10.00
N LEU A 142 -11.59 8.79 9.18
CA LEU A 142 -12.57 8.32 8.21
C LEU A 142 -11.90 7.46 7.12
N ALA A 143 -10.78 7.91 6.56
CA ALA A 143 -10.00 7.15 5.59
C ALA A 143 -9.52 5.81 6.17
N ALA A 144 -9.01 5.81 7.40
CA ALA A 144 -8.57 4.59 8.07
C ALA A 144 -9.73 3.60 8.29
N LEU A 145 -10.91 4.10 8.66
CA LEU A 145 -12.12 3.27 8.77
C LEU A 145 -12.46 2.59 7.44
N GLU A 146 -12.50 3.34 6.34
CA GLU A 146 -12.77 2.84 4.99
C GLU A 146 -11.71 1.82 4.54
N MET A 147 -10.43 2.13 4.72
CA MET A 147 -9.33 1.23 4.39
C MET A 147 -9.37 -0.08 5.19
N ILE A 148 -9.65 -0.04 6.50
CA ILE A 148 -9.80 -1.25 7.32
C ILE A 148 -10.97 -2.08 6.79
N GLN A 149 -12.08 -1.44 6.44
CA GLN A 149 -13.29 -2.11 5.94
C GLN A 149 -13.11 -2.69 4.54
N SER A 150 -12.25 -2.09 3.70
CA SER A 150 -11.96 -2.56 2.33
C SER A 150 -10.69 -3.41 2.22
N GLY A 151 -9.97 -3.65 3.33
CA GLY A 151 -8.84 -4.59 3.36
C GLY A 151 -7.48 -3.99 3.02
N THR A 152 -7.36 -2.68 2.91
CA THR A 152 -6.06 -2.00 2.87
C THR A 152 -5.41 -2.07 4.23
N THR A 153 -4.20 -2.62 4.30
CA THR A 153 -3.42 -2.75 5.53
C THR A 153 -2.24 -1.80 5.61
N THR A 154 -1.77 -1.37 4.43
CA THR A 154 -0.67 -0.39 4.28
C THR A 154 -1.09 0.64 3.25
N PHE A 155 -0.89 1.92 3.56
CA PHE A 155 -1.09 3.00 2.60
C PHE A 155 0.08 3.99 2.59
N THR A 156 0.20 4.74 1.50
CA THR A 156 1.18 5.81 1.35
C THR A 156 0.42 7.13 1.23
N ASP A 157 0.77 8.08 2.06
CA ASP A 157 0.17 9.41 2.07
C ASP A 157 1.21 10.50 1.83
N MET A 158 0.78 11.59 1.22
CA MET A 158 1.53 12.84 1.17
C MET A 158 0.56 14.02 1.29
N TYR A 159 0.58 14.68 2.44
CA TYR A 159 -0.34 15.79 2.72
C TYR A 159 0.27 16.79 3.72
N TYR A 160 -0.56 17.55 4.43
CA TYR A 160 -0.22 18.55 5.43
C TYR A 160 -0.52 18.02 6.85
N PHE A 161 0.12 18.59 7.88
CA PHE A 161 -0.03 18.13 9.27
C PHE A 161 0.22 16.62 9.42
N GLU A 162 1.30 16.12 8.84
CA GLU A 162 1.58 14.70 8.72
C GLU A 162 1.69 13.99 10.08
N GLU A 163 2.04 14.72 11.14
CA GLU A 163 2.00 14.23 12.51
C GLU A 163 0.59 13.81 12.98
N GLU A 164 -0.46 14.52 12.53
CA GLU A 164 -1.85 14.16 12.82
C GLU A 164 -2.27 12.90 12.05
N ILE A 165 -1.82 12.76 10.79
CA ILE A 165 -2.03 11.55 10.00
C ILE A 165 -1.35 10.37 10.68
N GLY A 166 -0.09 10.52 11.08
CA GLY A 166 0.67 9.47 11.76
C GLY A 166 0.00 9.01 13.06
N ASN A 167 -0.43 9.95 13.89
CA ASN A 167 -1.10 9.64 15.16
C ASN A 167 -2.46 8.97 14.96
N ALA A 168 -3.28 9.45 14.02
CA ALA A 168 -4.59 8.86 13.71
C ALA A 168 -4.45 7.45 13.11
N THR A 169 -3.47 7.25 12.22
CA THR A 169 -3.15 5.95 11.61
C THR A 169 -2.72 4.93 12.66
N LYS A 170 -1.83 5.32 13.59
CA LYS A 170 -1.42 4.45 14.70
C LYS A 170 -2.59 4.08 15.60
N ALA A 171 -3.44 5.04 15.94
CA ALA A 171 -4.63 4.78 16.74
C ALA A 171 -5.61 3.82 16.05
N ALA A 172 -5.72 3.88 14.73
CA ALA A 172 -6.49 2.94 13.92
C ALA A 172 -5.81 1.56 13.79
N GLY A 173 -4.51 1.46 14.00
CA GLY A 173 -3.71 0.25 13.90
C GLY A 173 -3.23 -0.08 12.47
N LEU A 174 -3.36 0.84 11.51
CA LEU A 174 -2.89 0.66 10.14
C LEU A 174 -1.38 0.91 10.02
N ARG A 175 -0.78 0.33 8.98
CA ARG A 175 0.59 0.64 8.56
C ARG A 175 0.56 1.74 7.51
N ALA A 176 1.57 2.65 7.52
CA ALA A 176 1.67 3.68 6.50
C ALA A 176 3.12 4.12 6.21
N VAL A 177 3.31 4.61 4.97
CA VAL A 177 4.46 5.42 4.55
C VAL A 177 3.95 6.85 4.40
N LEU A 178 4.41 7.76 5.24
CA LEU A 178 3.82 9.09 5.39
C LEU A 178 4.84 10.18 5.11
N GLY A 179 4.53 11.08 4.17
CA GLY A 179 5.41 12.15 3.74
C GLY A 179 4.81 13.54 3.87
N GLN A 180 5.38 14.39 4.73
CA GLN A 180 5.04 15.81 4.76
C GLN A 180 5.27 16.43 3.38
N THR A 181 4.22 16.99 2.80
CA THR A 181 4.29 17.65 1.48
C THR A 181 5.17 18.88 1.54
N ILE A 182 6.00 19.05 0.50
CA ILE A 182 6.83 20.24 0.28
C ILE A 182 6.40 20.87 -1.04
N ILE A 183 5.94 22.13 -0.99
CA ILE A 183 5.43 22.88 -2.13
C ILE A 183 5.85 24.36 -2.05
N ARG A 184 5.93 25.08 -3.18
CA ARG A 184 6.50 26.44 -3.23
C ARG A 184 5.63 27.58 -2.67
N PHE A 185 4.34 27.33 -2.49
CA PHE A 185 3.41 28.35 -2.00
C PHE A 185 2.97 28.03 -0.56
N PRO A 186 2.55 29.06 0.22
CA PRO A 186 2.10 28.87 1.59
C PRO A 186 0.92 27.90 1.66
N VAL A 187 1.00 26.97 2.62
CA VAL A 187 -0.05 26.00 2.94
C VAL A 187 -0.48 26.13 4.40
N ALA A 188 -1.45 25.35 4.82
CA ALA A 188 -2.08 25.50 6.13
C ALA A 188 -1.12 25.34 7.32
N ASP A 189 -0.07 24.52 7.17
CA ASP A 189 0.89 24.21 8.25
C ASP A 189 2.30 24.75 8.03
N ALA A 190 2.58 25.40 6.88
CA ALA A 190 3.87 26.01 6.60
C ALA A 190 3.74 27.23 5.66
N LYS A 191 4.66 28.18 5.78
CA LYS A 191 4.65 29.40 4.98
C LYS A 191 5.66 29.35 3.83
N THR A 192 6.69 28.56 3.97
CA THR A 192 7.81 28.44 3.02
C THR A 192 8.24 26.99 2.86
N PRO A 193 8.89 26.62 1.74
CA PRO A 193 9.48 25.29 1.59
C PRO A 193 10.51 24.96 2.68
N GLU A 194 11.22 25.95 3.22
CA GLU A 194 12.16 25.77 4.33
C GLU A 194 11.44 25.38 5.64
N ASP A 195 10.25 25.96 5.90
CA ASP A 195 9.39 25.57 7.03
C ASP A 195 8.95 24.11 6.85
N GLU A 196 8.50 23.72 5.64
CA GLU A 196 8.07 22.35 5.31
C GLU A 196 9.21 21.34 5.47
N LEU A 197 10.42 21.65 4.99
CA LEU A 197 11.62 20.82 5.19
C LEU A 197 11.93 20.64 6.68
N SER A 198 11.80 21.70 7.47
CA SER A 198 12.03 21.66 8.92
C SER A 198 10.98 20.80 9.63
N ARG A 199 9.70 20.92 9.25
CA ARG A 199 8.61 20.09 9.75
C ARG A 199 8.80 18.63 9.35
N THR A 200 9.19 18.37 8.09
CA THR A 200 9.51 17.03 7.59
C THR A 200 10.62 16.37 8.43
N GLU A 201 11.68 17.12 8.74
CA GLU A 201 12.77 16.59 9.57
C GLU A 201 12.31 16.29 11.01
N ALA A 202 11.46 17.14 11.59
CA ALA A 202 10.86 16.90 12.91
C ALA A 202 9.94 15.67 12.89
N PHE A 203 9.10 15.52 11.85
CA PHE A 203 8.24 14.35 11.65
C PHE A 203 9.06 13.08 11.54
N ILE A 204 10.13 13.07 10.72
CA ILE A 204 11.03 11.91 10.59
C ILE A 204 11.60 11.52 11.96
N LYS A 205 12.08 12.48 12.74
CA LYS A 205 12.66 12.23 14.08
C LYS A 205 11.63 11.64 15.04
N THR A 206 10.36 12.06 14.96
CA THR A 206 9.28 11.60 15.82
C THR A 206 8.89 10.15 15.53
N PHE A 207 8.82 9.77 14.25
CA PHE A 207 8.32 8.44 13.85
C PHE A 207 9.42 7.46 13.42
N LYS A 208 10.69 7.83 13.45
CA LYS A 208 11.79 6.92 13.10
C LYS A 208 11.81 5.68 14.00
N GLY A 209 11.71 4.50 13.38
CA GLY A 209 11.68 3.22 14.08
C GLY A 209 10.31 2.82 14.62
N ASP A 210 9.25 3.57 14.32
CA ASP A 210 7.89 3.17 14.66
C ASP A 210 7.49 1.89 13.90
N PRO A 211 6.82 0.92 14.54
CA PRO A 211 6.50 -0.35 13.90
C PRO A 211 5.42 -0.25 12.82
N LEU A 212 4.62 0.82 12.82
CA LEU A 212 3.52 1.03 11.87
C LEU A 212 3.80 2.18 10.90
N ILE A 213 4.50 3.24 11.34
CA ILE A 213 4.72 4.44 10.53
C ILE A 213 6.14 4.49 10.01
N THR A 214 6.28 4.52 8.69
CA THR A 214 7.53 4.82 7.99
C THR A 214 7.47 6.27 7.52
N PRO A 215 8.22 7.20 8.15
CA PRO A 215 8.24 8.58 7.69
C PRO A 215 8.96 8.72 6.36
N ALA A 216 8.51 9.66 5.52
CA ALA A 216 9.04 9.94 4.20
C ALA A 216 9.21 11.45 3.96
N VAL A 217 9.88 11.83 2.89
CA VAL A 217 9.96 13.20 2.38
C VAL A 217 9.11 13.26 1.11
N ALA A 218 8.22 14.25 0.98
CA ALA A 218 7.27 14.32 -0.12
C ALA A 218 7.28 15.65 -0.88
N PRO A 219 8.35 15.96 -1.69
CA PRO A 219 8.28 17.07 -2.63
C PRO A 219 7.14 16.83 -3.62
N HIS A 220 6.22 17.82 -3.74
CA HIS A 220 4.96 17.65 -4.46
C HIS A 220 5.17 17.19 -5.91
N SER A 221 5.91 17.98 -6.70
CA SER A 221 6.18 17.67 -8.11
C SER A 221 7.30 18.53 -8.68
N ALA A 222 7.81 18.17 -9.86
CA ALA A 222 8.85 18.91 -10.55
C ALA A 222 8.42 20.33 -10.97
N TYR A 223 7.12 20.54 -11.28
CA TYR A 223 6.61 21.85 -11.74
C TYR A 223 6.18 22.78 -10.61
N THR A 224 6.00 22.26 -9.41
CA THR A 224 5.60 23.06 -8.24
C THR A 224 6.78 23.46 -7.35
N LEU A 225 7.99 23.00 -7.64
CA LEU A 225 9.19 23.25 -6.87
C LEU A 225 10.36 23.71 -7.75
N ASP A 226 11.28 24.48 -7.18
CA ASP A 226 12.54 24.80 -7.83
C ASP A 226 13.59 23.68 -7.60
N LYS A 227 14.67 23.73 -8.39
CA LYS A 227 15.78 22.79 -8.31
C LYS A 227 16.39 22.72 -6.90
N ARG A 228 16.54 23.84 -6.21
CA ARG A 228 17.14 23.93 -4.88
C ARG A 228 16.33 23.13 -3.87
N THR A 229 15.01 23.33 -3.86
CA THR A 229 14.09 22.67 -2.95
C THR A 229 13.97 21.18 -3.25
N LEU A 230 13.92 20.78 -4.54
CA LEU A 230 13.95 19.38 -4.94
C LEU A 230 15.21 18.67 -4.43
N LEU A 231 16.39 19.28 -4.59
CA LEU A 231 17.63 18.70 -4.09
C LEU A 231 17.71 18.68 -2.56
N ALA A 232 17.22 19.71 -1.89
CA ALA A 232 17.15 19.72 -0.42
C ALA A 232 16.25 18.60 0.11
N SER A 233 15.10 18.35 -0.55
CA SER A 233 14.20 17.23 -0.23
C SER A 233 14.88 15.87 -0.42
N ARG A 234 15.57 15.66 -1.53
CA ARG A 234 16.39 14.47 -1.78
C ARG A 234 17.46 14.28 -0.70
N ASP A 235 18.23 15.34 -0.39
CA ASP A 235 19.32 15.28 0.58
C ASP A 235 18.80 14.98 1.98
N LEU A 236 17.61 15.50 2.34
CA LEU A 236 16.95 15.18 3.61
C LEU A 236 16.55 13.70 3.67
N ALA A 237 15.98 13.15 2.57
CA ALA A 237 15.65 11.74 2.49
C ALA A 237 16.89 10.85 2.63
N LEU A 238 17.98 11.17 1.93
CA LEU A 238 19.25 10.45 2.02
C LEU A 238 19.88 10.55 3.41
N LYS A 239 19.86 11.74 4.03
CA LYS A 239 20.39 11.97 5.38
C LYS A 239 19.76 11.06 6.43
N HIS A 240 18.47 10.82 6.32
CA HIS A 240 17.71 10.05 7.30
C HIS A 240 17.44 8.60 6.88
N ASP A 241 17.82 8.21 5.66
CA ASP A 241 17.51 6.92 5.02
C ASP A 241 16.00 6.62 5.04
N VAL A 242 15.20 7.56 4.51
CA VAL A 242 13.75 7.46 4.41
C VAL A 242 13.29 7.52 2.94
N PRO A 243 12.08 7.03 2.61
CA PRO A 243 11.51 7.14 1.27
C PRO A 243 11.36 8.58 0.80
N LEU A 244 11.38 8.76 -0.53
CA LEU A 244 11.10 10.01 -1.22
C LEU A 244 9.86 9.81 -2.10
N LEU A 245 8.82 10.60 -1.91
CA LEU A 245 7.54 10.53 -2.62
C LEU A 245 7.41 11.72 -3.56
N ILE A 246 6.87 11.55 -4.77
CA ILE A 246 6.67 12.64 -5.72
C ILE A 246 5.57 12.31 -6.72
N HIS A 247 4.74 13.27 -7.12
CA HIS A 247 3.90 13.17 -8.32
C HIS A 247 4.77 13.33 -9.57
N LEU A 248 4.56 12.49 -10.57
CA LEU A 248 5.40 12.46 -11.77
C LEU A 248 4.57 12.31 -13.04
N ALA A 249 4.72 13.26 -13.94
CA ALA A 249 4.19 13.20 -15.31
C ALA A 249 2.71 12.77 -15.34
N GLU A 250 1.89 13.37 -14.47
CA GLU A 250 0.48 13.05 -14.33
C GLU A 250 -0.32 13.55 -15.53
N THR A 251 -0.04 14.77 -15.99
CA THR A 251 -0.77 15.42 -17.08
C THR A 251 0.15 15.90 -18.21
N GLU A 252 -0.43 16.14 -19.39
CA GLU A 252 0.28 16.80 -20.51
C GLU A 252 0.75 18.20 -20.13
N ASP A 253 0.01 18.91 -19.29
CA ASP A 253 0.39 20.24 -18.82
C ASP A 253 1.68 20.23 -18.01
N GLU A 254 1.86 19.27 -17.11
CA GLU A 254 3.14 19.09 -16.39
C GLU A 254 4.29 18.90 -17.37
N VAL A 255 4.11 17.99 -18.35
CA VAL A 255 5.13 17.72 -19.36
C VAL A 255 5.46 18.98 -20.16
N ARG A 256 4.44 19.73 -20.59
CA ARG A 256 4.61 21.00 -21.32
C ARG A 256 5.36 22.03 -20.49
N ILE A 257 4.97 22.24 -19.22
CA ILE A 257 5.62 23.20 -18.30
C ILE A 257 7.12 22.87 -18.14
N ILE A 258 7.44 21.62 -17.84
CA ILE A 258 8.86 21.22 -17.63
C ILE A 258 9.64 21.28 -18.94
N LYS A 259 9.03 20.94 -20.08
CA LYS A 259 9.68 21.06 -21.41
C LYS A 259 9.97 22.51 -21.78
N GLU A 260 9.08 23.42 -21.47
CA GLU A 260 9.29 24.88 -21.68
C GLU A 260 10.40 25.42 -20.77
N GLN A 261 10.48 24.96 -19.52
CA GLN A 261 11.46 25.42 -18.54
C GLN A 261 12.85 24.82 -18.73
N ALA A 262 12.95 23.53 -19.08
CA ALA A 262 14.20 22.77 -19.04
C ALA A 262 14.53 22.05 -20.36
N GLY A 263 13.63 22.02 -21.35
CA GLY A 263 13.83 21.28 -22.61
C GLY A 263 13.75 19.76 -22.46
N LEU A 264 13.28 19.24 -21.32
CA LEU A 264 13.30 17.83 -20.93
C LEU A 264 11.90 17.34 -20.54
N THR A 265 11.71 16.01 -20.47
CA THR A 265 10.56 15.42 -19.79
C THR A 265 10.68 15.62 -18.27
N PRO A 266 9.59 15.52 -17.47
CA PRO A 266 9.69 15.58 -16.03
C PRO A 266 10.69 14.57 -15.46
N THR A 267 10.67 13.31 -15.90
CA THR A 267 11.62 12.28 -15.50
C THR A 267 13.05 12.66 -15.91
N GLY A 268 13.25 13.11 -17.15
CA GLY A 268 14.56 13.53 -17.66
C GLY A 268 15.11 14.76 -16.94
N TYR A 269 14.25 15.71 -16.57
CA TYR A 269 14.65 16.87 -15.76
C TYR A 269 15.13 16.43 -14.37
N LEU A 270 14.36 15.61 -13.66
CA LEU A 270 14.73 15.08 -12.34
C LEU A 270 16.01 14.25 -12.40
N GLU A 271 16.22 13.47 -13.49
CA GLU A 271 17.49 12.76 -13.73
C GLU A 271 18.66 13.73 -13.94
N SER A 272 18.46 14.78 -14.73
CA SER A 272 19.51 15.76 -15.05
C SER A 272 20.05 16.51 -13.83
N ILE A 273 19.20 16.71 -12.81
CA ILE A 273 19.59 17.35 -11.55
C ILE A 273 20.03 16.34 -10.48
N GLY A 274 20.00 15.01 -10.77
CA GLY A 274 20.39 13.97 -9.83
C GLY A 274 19.42 13.78 -8.67
N PHE A 275 18.10 13.93 -8.91
CA PHE A 275 17.06 13.87 -7.88
C PHE A 275 16.80 12.45 -7.36
N TRP A 276 16.86 11.43 -8.23
CA TRP A 276 16.43 10.08 -7.92
C TRP A 276 17.24 9.39 -6.80
N THR A 277 16.55 8.73 -5.88
CA THR A 277 17.11 7.81 -4.89
C THR A 277 16.53 6.42 -5.08
N PRO A 278 17.20 5.34 -4.60
CA PRO A 278 16.68 3.97 -4.71
C PRO A 278 15.37 3.72 -3.94
N ARG A 279 14.98 4.64 -3.04
CA ARG A 279 13.73 4.56 -2.26
C ARG A 279 12.73 5.63 -2.70
N THR A 280 12.77 6.03 -3.97
CA THR A 280 11.79 6.96 -4.52
C THR A 280 10.56 6.20 -5.01
N LEU A 281 9.38 6.70 -4.65
CA LEU A 281 8.09 6.32 -5.22
C LEU A 281 7.56 7.50 -6.03
N ALA A 282 7.27 7.27 -7.31
CA ALA A 282 6.66 8.25 -8.22
C ALA A 282 5.19 7.89 -8.45
N ALA A 283 4.28 8.80 -8.12
CA ALA A 283 2.85 8.63 -8.37
C ALA A 283 2.48 8.99 -9.80
N HIS A 284 1.49 8.30 -10.36
CA HIS A 284 0.89 8.43 -11.70
C HIS A 284 1.77 7.89 -12.84
N GLY A 285 2.84 8.57 -13.23
CA GLY A 285 3.69 8.15 -14.35
C GLY A 285 2.92 7.93 -15.66
N VAL A 286 2.02 8.85 -16.00
CA VAL A 286 1.11 8.74 -17.17
C VAL A 286 1.85 9.11 -18.46
N TRP A 287 2.45 10.29 -18.49
CA TRP A 287 3.05 10.88 -19.66
C TRP A 287 4.57 10.70 -19.69
N VAL A 288 5.02 9.45 -19.77
CA VAL A 288 6.44 9.06 -19.82
C VAL A 288 6.81 8.42 -21.15
N THR A 289 8.05 8.62 -21.56
CA THR A 289 8.65 7.99 -22.74
C THR A 289 9.28 6.63 -22.39
N ASP A 290 9.71 5.87 -23.40
CA ASP A 290 10.45 4.62 -23.17
C ASP A 290 11.83 4.89 -22.50
N GLU A 291 12.44 6.04 -22.83
CA GLU A 291 13.67 6.52 -22.18
C GLU A 291 13.43 6.85 -20.70
N ASP A 292 12.30 7.49 -20.37
CA ASP A 292 11.91 7.77 -18.98
C ASP A 292 11.71 6.47 -18.19
N ILE A 293 11.05 5.48 -18.78
CA ILE A 293 10.87 4.14 -18.15
C ILE A 293 12.24 3.48 -17.88
N ALA A 294 13.19 3.61 -18.85
CA ALA A 294 14.54 3.09 -18.65
C ALA A 294 15.30 3.82 -17.52
N VAL A 295 15.09 5.14 -17.34
CA VAL A 295 15.63 5.90 -16.21
C VAL A 295 15.04 5.39 -14.90
N LEU A 296 13.71 5.30 -14.78
CA LEU A 296 13.03 4.83 -13.56
C LEU A 296 13.52 3.43 -13.16
N LYS A 297 13.62 2.51 -14.13
CA LYS A 297 14.15 1.16 -13.89
C LYS A 297 15.59 1.20 -13.40
N ARG A 298 16.48 1.93 -14.07
CA ARG A 298 17.90 2.02 -13.73
C ARG A 298 18.12 2.62 -12.35
N ARG A 299 17.28 3.57 -11.94
CA ARG A 299 17.34 4.24 -10.63
C ARG A 299 16.64 3.47 -9.51
N GLY A 300 15.92 2.38 -9.84
CA GLY A 300 15.17 1.61 -8.87
C GLY A 300 13.94 2.34 -8.31
N VAL A 301 13.40 3.29 -9.08
CA VAL A 301 12.21 4.06 -8.69
C VAL A 301 10.98 3.17 -8.76
N GLY A 302 10.19 3.14 -7.68
CA GLY A 302 8.85 2.54 -7.67
C GLY A 302 7.84 3.48 -8.33
N VAL A 303 6.81 2.92 -8.97
CA VAL A 303 5.72 3.69 -9.57
C VAL A 303 4.40 3.29 -8.94
N SER A 304 3.57 4.26 -8.56
CA SER A 304 2.17 4.06 -8.16
C SER A 304 1.26 4.36 -9.34
N HIS A 305 0.57 3.34 -9.84
CA HIS A 305 -0.46 3.52 -10.85
C HIS A 305 -1.81 3.81 -10.17
N ASN A 306 -2.43 4.94 -10.52
CA ASN A 306 -3.67 5.44 -9.92
C ASN A 306 -4.78 5.46 -11.00
N PRO A 307 -5.35 4.30 -11.39
CA PRO A 307 -6.19 4.18 -12.58
C PRO A 307 -7.45 5.04 -12.50
N GLU A 308 -8.11 5.08 -11.36
CA GLU A 308 -9.40 5.74 -11.16
C GLU A 308 -9.27 7.26 -11.23
N SER A 309 -8.32 7.82 -10.48
CA SER A 309 -8.01 9.25 -10.52
C SER A 309 -7.61 9.69 -11.93
N ASN A 310 -6.71 8.95 -12.58
CA ASN A 310 -6.27 9.25 -13.94
C ASN A 310 -7.43 9.22 -14.95
N MET A 311 -8.38 8.30 -14.79
CA MET A 311 -9.58 8.22 -15.65
C MET A 311 -10.57 9.34 -15.33
N LYS A 312 -10.86 9.58 -14.04
CA LYS A 312 -11.84 10.57 -13.62
C LYS A 312 -11.42 12.00 -14.01
N LEU A 313 -10.14 12.33 -13.83
CA LEU A 313 -9.56 13.63 -14.20
C LEU A 313 -9.16 13.71 -15.68
N ALA A 314 -9.37 12.63 -16.46
CA ALA A 314 -8.94 12.50 -17.83
C ALA A 314 -7.45 12.82 -18.03
N SER A 315 -6.61 12.53 -17.02
CA SER A 315 -5.17 12.77 -17.06
C SER A 315 -4.45 11.92 -18.12
N GLY A 316 -5.03 10.79 -18.52
CA GLY A 316 -4.48 9.87 -19.51
C GLY A 316 -4.31 8.44 -18.98
N THR A 317 -3.64 7.59 -19.76
CA THR A 317 -3.42 6.19 -19.41
C THR A 317 -1.93 5.91 -19.23
N ALA A 318 -1.51 5.58 -18.03
CA ALA A 318 -0.13 5.19 -17.75
C ALA A 318 0.29 3.94 -18.57
N PRO A 319 1.51 3.85 -19.08
CA PRO A 319 1.95 2.73 -19.92
C PRO A 319 2.31 1.48 -19.10
N VAL A 320 1.38 1.00 -18.26
CA VAL A 320 1.58 -0.13 -17.33
C VAL A 320 2.17 -1.38 -17.98
N PRO A 321 1.71 -1.82 -19.17
CA PRO A 321 2.35 -2.95 -19.83
C PRO A 321 3.84 -2.74 -20.12
N LYS A 322 4.26 -1.51 -20.45
CA LYS A 322 5.67 -1.17 -20.67
C LYS A 322 6.47 -1.15 -19.37
N TYR A 323 5.91 -0.62 -18.28
CA TYR A 323 6.53 -0.67 -16.96
C TYR A 323 6.79 -2.11 -16.51
N LEU A 324 5.78 -2.98 -16.66
CA LEU A 324 5.90 -4.41 -16.32
C LEU A 324 6.94 -5.11 -17.18
N ALA A 325 6.95 -4.85 -18.49
CA ALA A 325 7.94 -5.43 -19.42
C ALA A 325 9.37 -4.98 -19.11
N ALA A 326 9.56 -3.72 -18.71
CA ALA A 326 10.86 -3.19 -18.28
C ALA A 326 11.25 -3.67 -16.86
N GLY A 327 10.33 -4.27 -16.11
CA GLY A 327 10.56 -4.72 -14.74
C GLY A 327 10.69 -3.56 -13.75
N VAL A 328 10.00 -2.45 -13.96
CA VAL A 328 9.82 -1.37 -12.98
C VAL A 328 8.97 -1.90 -11.84
N ALA A 329 9.32 -1.59 -10.60
CA ALA A 329 8.49 -1.93 -9.44
C ALA A 329 7.21 -1.09 -9.48
N LEU A 330 6.06 -1.76 -9.60
CA LEU A 330 4.77 -1.13 -9.85
C LEU A 330 3.75 -1.53 -8.79
N GLY A 331 3.16 -0.53 -8.14
CA GLY A 331 2.03 -0.68 -7.22
C GLY A 331 0.76 -0.05 -7.77
N LEU A 332 -0.34 -0.25 -7.06
CA LEU A 332 -1.61 0.44 -7.26
C LEU A 332 -1.84 1.45 -6.14
N GLY A 333 -2.38 2.61 -6.47
CA GLY A 333 -2.86 3.60 -5.54
C GLY A 333 -4.28 4.05 -5.92
N THR A 334 -5.03 4.47 -4.93
CA THR A 334 -6.37 5.05 -5.15
C THR A 334 -6.29 6.54 -5.49
N ASP A 335 -5.19 7.20 -5.12
CA ASP A 335 -5.12 8.65 -4.99
C ASP A 335 -6.08 9.16 -3.89
N GLY A 336 -6.30 10.45 -3.77
CA GLY A 336 -7.24 11.03 -2.82
C GLY A 336 -8.70 10.78 -3.21
N ALA A 337 -9.57 10.50 -2.23
CA ALA A 337 -11.00 10.34 -2.48
C ALA A 337 -11.70 11.62 -3.01
N ALA A 338 -11.01 12.74 -3.07
CA ALA A 338 -11.48 13.93 -3.78
C ALA A 338 -11.36 13.79 -5.31
N SER A 339 -10.39 13.00 -5.82
CA SER A 339 -10.13 12.81 -7.24
C SER A 339 -10.63 11.47 -7.79
N ASN A 340 -11.00 10.50 -6.93
CA ASN A 340 -11.54 9.21 -7.38
C ASN A 340 -12.84 8.79 -6.69
N ASN A 341 -13.15 9.37 -5.54
CA ASN A 341 -14.34 9.21 -4.70
C ASN A 341 -14.33 8.02 -3.73
N ASP A 342 -13.36 7.12 -3.72
CA ASP A 342 -13.20 6.08 -2.70
C ASP A 342 -11.73 5.72 -2.40
N LEU A 343 -11.51 4.74 -1.51
CA LEU A 343 -10.21 4.18 -1.17
C LEU A 343 -10.24 2.63 -1.30
N ASP A 344 -11.07 2.10 -2.23
CA ASP A 344 -11.26 0.66 -2.44
C ASP A 344 -10.22 0.08 -3.41
N MET A 345 -9.22 -0.59 -2.89
CA MET A 345 -8.17 -1.25 -3.68
C MET A 345 -8.71 -2.41 -4.55
N PHE A 346 -9.89 -2.99 -4.27
CA PHE A 346 -10.51 -3.97 -5.18
C PHE A 346 -11.06 -3.29 -6.43
N GLU A 347 -11.59 -2.08 -6.29
CA GLU A 347 -11.98 -1.26 -7.44
C GLU A 347 -10.75 -0.87 -8.25
N ALA A 348 -9.69 -0.32 -7.63
CA ALA A 348 -8.45 0.02 -8.30
C ALA A 348 -7.83 -1.16 -9.09
N MET A 349 -7.83 -2.38 -8.54
CA MET A 349 -7.39 -3.59 -9.25
C MET A 349 -8.23 -3.88 -10.49
N ARG A 350 -9.55 -3.80 -10.36
CA ARG A 350 -10.49 -4.06 -11.47
C ARG A 350 -10.32 -3.04 -12.58
N GLN A 351 -10.26 -1.76 -12.21
CA GLN A 351 -10.08 -0.67 -13.17
C GLN A 351 -8.73 -0.76 -13.90
N ALA A 352 -7.63 -1.03 -13.18
CA ALA A 352 -6.34 -1.26 -13.81
C ALA A 352 -6.39 -2.40 -14.84
N ALA A 353 -7.01 -3.55 -14.47
CA ALA A 353 -7.11 -4.69 -15.36
C ALA A 353 -7.95 -4.35 -16.63
N PHE A 354 -9.08 -3.67 -16.50
CA PHE A 354 -9.95 -3.34 -17.63
C PHE A 354 -9.36 -2.24 -18.52
N LEU A 355 -8.84 -1.17 -17.93
CA LEU A 355 -8.27 -0.04 -18.64
C LEU A 355 -7.16 -0.49 -19.59
N HIS A 356 -6.21 -1.30 -19.11
CA HIS A 356 -5.08 -1.71 -19.93
C HIS A 356 -5.44 -2.73 -21.00
N LYS A 357 -6.42 -3.62 -20.76
CA LYS A 357 -6.98 -4.50 -21.80
C LYS A 357 -7.61 -3.69 -22.93
N LEU A 358 -8.41 -2.70 -22.58
CA LEU A 358 -9.08 -1.83 -23.53
C LEU A 358 -8.06 -1.00 -24.34
N GLN A 359 -7.14 -0.33 -23.65
CA GLN A 359 -6.12 0.51 -24.25
C GLN A 359 -5.20 -0.26 -25.20
N SER A 360 -4.77 -1.46 -24.80
CA SER A 360 -3.91 -2.31 -25.61
C SER A 360 -4.66 -3.12 -26.68
N ARG A 361 -5.99 -3.16 -26.65
CA ARG A 361 -6.83 -4.06 -27.47
C ARG A 361 -6.39 -5.53 -27.35
N ASP A 362 -5.87 -5.91 -26.18
CA ASP A 362 -5.42 -7.26 -25.90
C ASP A 362 -5.95 -7.70 -24.51
N PRO A 363 -6.85 -8.71 -24.44
CA PRO A 363 -7.42 -9.16 -23.18
C PRO A 363 -6.41 -9.87 -22.27
N ARG A 364 -5.20 -10.16 -22.73
CA ARG A 364 -4.16 -10.88 -21.99
C ARG A 364 -3.28 -9.95 -21.15
N VAL A 365 -3.22 -8.64 -21.45
CA VAL A 365 -2.42 -7.69 -20.66
C VAL A 365 -3.05 -7.47 -19.28
N VAL A 366 -2.23 -7.23 -18.28
CA VAL A 366 -2.64 -7.03 -16.88
C VAL A 366 -3.72 -8.07 -16.46
N PRO A 367 -3.41 -9.39 -16.50
CA PRO A 367 -4.34 -10.41 -16.03
C PRO A 367 -4.58 -10.29 -14.53
N ALA A 368 -5.62 -10.96 -14.01
CA ALA A 368 -6.00 -10.90 -12.59
C ALA A 368 -4.81 -11.10 -11.63
N ALA A 369 -3.97 -12.09 -11.88
CA ALA A 369 -2.80 -12.35 -11.05
C ALA A 369 -1.83 -11.15 -10.98
N THR A 370 -1.66 -10.41 -12.09
CA THR A 370 -0.81 -9.21 -12.15
C THR A 370 -1.46 -8.04 -11.41
N ALA A 371 -2.76 -7.81 -11.60
CA ALA A 371 -3.47 -6.74 -10.88
C ALA A 371 -3.43 -6.99 -9.35
N LEU A 372 -3.66 -8.23 -8.91
CA LEU A 372 -3.53 -8.60 -7.50
C LEU A 372 -2.08 -8.45 -6.99
N GLU A 373 -1.07 -8.77 -7.82
CA GLU A 373 0.33 -8.53 -7.45
C GLU A 373 0.60 -7.04 -7.25
N MET A 374 0.13 -6.17 -8.15
CA MET A 374 0.31 -4.73 -8.03
C MET A 374 -0.32 -4.18 -6.73
N ALA A 375 -1.44 -4.74 -6.28
CA ALA A 375 -2.11 -4.36 -5.04
C ALA A 375 -1.51 -5.02 -3.77
N THR A 376 -0.53 -5.89 -3.89
CA THR A 376 0.08 -6.63 -2.78
C THR A 376 1.60 -6.56 -2.82
N LEU A 377 2.29 -7.62 -3.29
CA LEU A 377 3.74 -7.70 -3.34
C LEU A 377 4.38 -6.67 -4.29
N GLY A 378 3.70 -6.31 -5.38
CA GLY A 378 4.14 -5.25 -6.31
C GLY A 378 4.15 -3.89 -5.63
N GLY A 379 3.08 -3.55 -4.89
CA GLY A 379 3.03 -2.34 -4.07
C GLY A 379 4.12 -2.32 -3.00
N ALA A 380 4.30 -3.44 -2.30
CA ALA A 380 5.39 -3.58 -1.33
C ALA A 380 6.78 -3.36 -1.96
N ARG A 381 7.03 -3.90 -3.17
CA ARG A 381 8.29 -3.66 -3.92
C ARG A 381 8.45 -2.21 -4.33
N ALA A 382 7.38 -1.57 -4.78
CA ALA A 382 7.42 -0.15 -5.16
C ALA A 382 7.81 0.75 -3.98
N LEU A 383 7.46 0.34 -2.76
CA LEU A 383 7.82 1.00 -1.50
C LEU A 383 9.16 0.53 -0.90
N GLY A 384 9.82 -0.50 -1.48
CA GLY A 384 11.01 -1.13 -0.90
C GLY A 384 10.73 -1.91 0.40
N MET A 385 9.49 -2.38 0.58
CA MET A 385 9.02 -3.09 1.78
C MET A 385 8.72 -4.59 1.53
N GLU A 386 9.09 -5.14 0.38
CA GLU A 386 8.76 -6.51 -0.02
C GLU A 386 9.33 -7.60 0.91
N ARG A 387 10.31 -7.26 1.73
CA ARG A 387 10.85 -8.16 2.75
C ARG A 387 9.98 -8.22 4.02
N GLU A 388 9.14 -7.22 4.23
CA GLU A 388 8.30 -7.07 5.42
C GLU A 388 6.84 -7.41 5.17
N ILE A 389 6.27 -7.01 4.01
CA ILE A 389 4.84 -7.11 3.68
C ILE A 389 4.59 -7.59 2.25
N GLY A 390 3.32 -7.70 1.86
CA GLY A 390 2.87 -7.93 0.49
C GLY A 390 2.76 -9.40 0.08
N SER A 391 3.21 -10.35 0.94
CA SER A 391 3.01 -11.79 0.76
C SER A 391 2.89 -12.49 2.11
N LEU A 392 2.26 -13.67 2.12
CA LEU A 392 2.17 -14.53 3.30
C LEU A 392 3.35 -15.50 3.32
N GLU A 393 4.40 -15.11 4.03
CA GLU A 393 5.62 -15.88 4.19
C GLU A 393 6.09 -15.81 5.64
N THR A 394 6.66 -16.93 6.13
CA THR A 394 7.26 -16.96 7.47
C THR A 394 8.32 -15.88 7.64
N GLY A 395 8.23 -15.13 8.72
CA GLY A 395 9.13 -14.03 9.06
C GLY A 395 8.62 -12.64 8.63
N LYS A 396 7.66 -12.55 7.71
CA LYS A 396 7.03 -11.27 7.34
C LYS A 396 6.03 -10.78 8.37
N ARG A 397 5.66 -9.52 8.29
CA ARG A 397 4.61 -8.92 9.12
C ARG A 397 3.29 -9.65 8.91
N ALA A 398 2.55 -9.80 9.98
CA ALA A 398 1.24 -10.41 9.93
C ALA A 398 0.18 -9.38 9.50
N ASP A 399 0.29 -8.94 8.23
CA ASP A 399 -0.63 -8.04 7.54
C ASP A 399 -1.41 -8.89 6.52
N LEU A 400 -2.67 -9.23 6.82
CA LEU A 400 -3.49 -10.10 5.98
C LEU A 400 -4.98 -9.80 6.14
N ILE A 401 -5.74 -10.20 5.12
CA ILE A 401 -7.21 -10.07 5.10
C ILE A 401 -7.89 -11.41 4.83
N VAL A 402 -9.13 -11.52 5.31
CA VAL A 402 -10.02 -12.65 5.02
C VAL A 402 -11.22 -12.11 4.24
N VAL A 403 -11.39 -12.60 3.03
CA VAL A 403 -12.45 -12.17 2.10
C VAL A 403 -13.53 -13.25 2.02
N GLY A 404 -14.77 -12.86 2.27
CA GLY A 404 -15.94 -13.70 2.10
C GLY A 404 -16.21 -13.98 0.62
N MET A 405 -16.62 -15.24 0.31
CA MET A 405 -16.85 -15.70 -1.07
C MET A 405 -18.24 -16.31 -1.26
N ARG A 406 -19.27 -15.75 -0.61
CA ARG A 406 -20.62 -16.33 -0.59
C ARG A 406 -21.71 -15.44 -1.23
N ARG A 407 -21.30 -14.31 -1.83
CA ARG A 407 -22.25 -13.43 -2.53
C ARG A 407 -22.69 -14.03 -3.86
N ALA A 408 -23.91 -13.66 -4.35
CA ALA A 408 -24.40 -14.10 -5.65
C ALA A 408 -23.41 -13.81 -6.79
N ARG A 409 -22.75 -12.63 -6.80
CA ARG A 409 -21.75 -12.26 -7.80
C ARG A 409 -20.47 -13.10 -7.77
N GLN A 410 -20.22 -13.83 -6.68
CA GLN A 410 -19.05 -14.70 -6.48
C GLN A 410 -19.38 -16.19 -6.68
N THR A 411 -20.57 -16.53 -7.13
CA THR A 411 -21.06 -17.90 -7.30
C THR A 411 -21.47 -18.15 -8.77
N PRO A 412 -20.99 -19.25 -9.41
CA PRO A 412 -20.03 -20.26 -8.92
C PRO A 412 -18.60 -19.75 -8.91
N ARG A 413 -17.70 -20.42 -8.16
CA ARG A 413 -16.30 -20.05 -8.04
C ARG A 413 -15.39 -21.09 -8.72
N TYR A 414 -14.69 -20.68 -9.80
CA TYR A 414 -13.76 -21.53 -10.54
C TYR A 414 -12.30 -21.18 -10.28
N ASP A 415 -12.00 -19.87 -10.12
CA ASP A 415 -10.64 -19.35 -9.94
C ASP A 415 -10.64 -18.24 -8.87
N ALA A 416 -9.85 -18.44 -7.82
CA ALA A 416 -9.80 -17.50 -6.70
C ALA A 416 -9.24 -16.12 -7.09
N LEU A 417 -8.20 -16.09 -7.95
CA LEU A 417 -7.55 -14.83 -8.36
C LEU A 417 -8.49 -14.02 -9.26
N SER A 418 -9.16 -14.69 -10.20
CA SER A 418 -10.17 -14.07 -11.05
C SER A 418 -11.29 -13.45 -10.21
N HIS A 419 -11.79 -14.18 -9.20
CA HIS A 419 -12.87 -13.67 -8.34
C HIS A 419 -12.42 -12.49 -7.49
N LEU A 420 -11.20 -12.51 -6.93
CA LEU A 420 -10.65 -11.40 -6.16
C LEU A 420 -10.59 -10.10 -6.97
N VAL A 421 -10.23 -10.18 -8.26
CA VAL A 421 -10.08 -8.97 -9.09
C VAL A 421 -11.38 -8.56 -9.77
N TYR A 422 -12.18 -9.50 -10.30
CA TYR A 422 -13.30 -9.15 -11.16
C TYR A 422 -14.68 -9.23 -10.48
N ALA A 423 -14.79 -9.90 -9.32
CA ALA A 423 -16.08 -10.12 -8.66
C ALA A 423 -16.12 -9.67 -7.19
N THR A 424 -14.99 -9.36 -6.58
CA THR A 424 -14.90 -8.94 -5.18
C THR A 424 -14.96 -7.40 -5.07
N HIS A 425 -15.52 -6.90 -3.98
CA HIS A 425 -15.57 -5.51 -3.58
C HIS A 425 -15.04 -5.38 -2.15
N GLY A 426 -14.70 -4.18 -1.72
CA GLY A 426 -14.20 -3.94 -0.36
C GLY A 426 -15.17 -4.40 0.73
N ASP A 427 -16.47 -4.40 0.48
CA ASP A 427 -17.51 -4.88 1.42
C ASP A 427 -17.53 -6.41 1.61
N ASP A 428 -16.79 -7.17 0.81
CA ASP A 428 -16.59 -8.62 1.00
C ASP A 428 -15.47 -8.96 1.99
N VAL A 429 -14.66 -8.00 2.41
CA VAL A 429 -13.61 -8.20 3.41
C VAL A 429 -14.26 -8.39 4.78
N GLU A 430 -14.10 -9.56 5.38
CA GLU A 430 -14.71 -9.87 6.68
C GLU A 430 -13.74 -9.66 7.86
N THR A 431 -12.43 -9.79 7.62
CA THR A 431 -11.41 -9.64 8.66
C THR A 431 -10.19 -8.93 8.10
N THR A 432 -9.68 -7.96 8.84
CA THR A 432 -8.44 -7.22 8.55
C THR A 432 -7.50 -7.34 9.73
N ILE A 433 -6.28 -7.80 9.48
CA ILE A 433 -5.22 -8.00 10.47
C ILE A 433 -4.00 -7.21 10.02
N VAL A 434 -3.46 -6.37 10.90
CA VAL A 434 -2.24 -5.58 10.67
C VAL A 434 -1.31 -5.78 11.85
N ASN A 435 -0.05 -6.05 11.56
CA ASN A 435 0.98 -6.26 12.59
C ASN A 435 0.56 -7.30 13.64
N GLY A 436 -0.21 -8.32 13.20
CA GLY A 436 -0.77 -9.38 14.06
C GLY A 436 -2.00 -8.98 14.87
N GLN A 437 -2.40 -7.71 14.87
CA GLN A 437 -3.60 -7.23 15.53
C GLN A 437 -4.83 -7.34 14.62
N VAL A 438 -5.92 -7.91 15.15
CA VAL A 438 -7.21 -7.96 14.43
C VAL A 438 -7.92 -6.61 14.55
N LEU A 439 -7.86 -5.81 13.47
CA LEU A 439 -8.49 -4.48 13.41
C LEU A 439 -9.98 -4.56 13.11
N MET A 440 -10.38 -5.54 12.27
CA MET A 440 -11.78 -5.83 11.94
C MET A 440 -12.00 -7.34 11.95
N HIS A 441 -13.15 -7.78 12.48
CA HIS A 441 -13.60 -9.16 12.38
C HIS A 441 -15.11 -9.22 12.20
N GLN A 442 -15.56 -10.04 11.23
CA GLN A 442 -16.98 -10.14 10.86
C GLN A 442 -17.60 -8.77 10.54
N ARG A 443 -16.86 -7.93 9.83
CA ARG A 443 -17.22 -6.55 9.47
C ARG A 443 -17.33 -5.57 10.66
N GLN A 444 -16.97 -5.98 11.86
CA GLN A 444 -16.96 -5.10 13.03
C GLN A 444 -15.53 -4.58 13.27
N VAL A 445 -15.31 -3.29 13.05
CA VAL A 445 -14.04 -2.61 13.35
C VAL A 445 -13.87 -2.53 14.87
N ARG A 446 -12.67 -2.82 15.36
CA ARG A 446 -12.36 -2.94 16.79
C ARG A 446 -11.51 -1.82 17.33
N THR A 447 -10.83 -1.11 16.46
CA THR A 447 -9.88 -0.04 16.84
C THR A 447 -10.46 1.37 16.71
N LEU A 448 -11.60 1.51 16.04
CA LEU A 448 -12.29 2.78 15.85
C LEU A 448 -13.77 2.63 16.25
N ASP A 449 -14.33 3.68 16.86
CA ASP A 449 -15.79 3.82 17.00
C ASP A 449 -16.34 4.37 15.69
N GLU A 450 -16.87 3.48 14.85
CA GLU A 450 -17.41 3.80 13.52
C GLU A 450 -18.46 4.90 13.58
N ALA A 451 -19.40 4.82 14.54
CA ALA A 451 -20.45 5.82 14.67
C ALA A 451 -19.92 7.20 15.05
N ALA A 452 -18.86 7.25 15.90
CA ALA A 452 -18.21 8.51 16.25
C ALA A 452 -17.44 9.09 15.05
N VAL A 453 -16.69 8.26 14.31
CA VAL A 453 -15.95 8.68 13.11
C VAL A 453 -16.89 9.28 12.06
N LEU A 454 -18.02 8.63 11.77
CA LEU A 454 -18.99 9.12 10.80
C LEU A 454 -19.63 10.44 11.26
N ARG A 455 -20.03 10.54 12.54
CA ARG A 455 -20.58 11.81 13.07
C ARG A 455 -19.60 12.99 13.00
N GLU A 456 -18.34 12.76 13.34
CA GLU A 456 -17.28 13.80 13.27
C GLU A 456 -17.05 14.25 11.82
N ALA A 457 -17.00 13.32 10.88
CA ALA A 457 -16.83 13.60 9.45
C ALA A 457 -18.01 14.39 8.88
N GLU A 458 -19.26 14.00 9.19
CA GLU A 458 -20.46 14.74 8.78
C GLU A 458 -20.51 16.17 9.38
N ALA A 459 -20.14 16.32 10.64
CA ALA A 459 -20.05 17.63 11.28
C ALA A 459 -19.01 18.53 10.58
N PHE A 460 -17.86 17.94 10.17
CA PHE A 460 -16.84 18.67 9.43
C PHE A 460 -17.30 19.01 8.01
N ALA A 461 -18.00 18.13 7.31
CA ALA A 461 -18.54 18.37 5.97
C ALA A 461 -19.49 19.59 5.94
N VAL A 462 -20.23 19.88 7.01
CA VAL A 462 -21.03 21.11 7.14
C VAL A 462 -20.13 22.35 7.07
N ARG A 463 -18.97 22.33 7.73
CA ARG A 463 -18.00 23.44 7.72
C ARG A 463 -17.38 23.61 6.32
N VAL A 464 -17.03 22.53 5.66
CA VAL A 464 -16.52 22.55 4.26
C VAL A 464 -17.55 23.18 3.34
N ARG A 465 -18.80 22.70 3.35
CA ARG A 465 -19.91 23.28 2.55
C ARG A 465 -20.06 24.80 2.79
N ALA A 466 -20.04 25.23 4.03
CA ALA A 466 -20.16 26.65 4.37
C ALA A 466 -18.97 27.48 3.88
N ALA A 467 -17.77 26.92 3.84
CA ALA A 467 -16.57 27.60 3.38
C ALA A 467 -16.50 27.76 1.84
N VAL A 468 -17.03 26.78 1.09
CA VAL A 468 -17.00 26.80 -0.40
C VAL A 468 -18.24 27.46 -1.01
N ALA A 469 -19.36 27.57 -0.29
CA ALA A 469 -20.60 28.22 -0.75
C ALA A 469 -20.48 29.75 -0.90
N ARG A 470 -19.31 30.34 -0.63
CA ARG A 470 -19.02 31.77 -0.72
C ARG A 470 -17.91 32.05 -1.74
#